data_e43be6305dedd8a660cb6b4c33fc2be8
#
_entry.id   e43be6305dedd8a660cb6b4c33fc2be8
#
_cell.length_a   1.000
_cell.length_b   1.000
_cell.length_c   1.000
_cell.angle_alpha   90.00
_cell.angle_beta   90.00
_cell.angle_gamma   90.00
#
_symmetry.space_group_name_H-M   'P 1'
#
loop_
_entity.id
_entity.type
_entity.pdbx_description
1 polymer ?
#
loop_
_entity_poly.entity_id
_entity_poly.type
_entity_poly.pdbx_seq_one_letter_code
_entity_poly.pdbx_strand_id
1 'polypeptide(L)'
;KTFTANDINSSFGLGSTATPVAKCGVTIEKVSYDTKGAADEDTNATAALMLPTGDAPECQGDRPVLLYAHGTTTDKGYDFAQVGNTKNPAVGEANLIAANFAAQGYIVVAPNYAGYDTSKLDYHPYLVAQQQSTDMVDALDSARSIIERKKRANDANYSKIDDSGKLFIAGYSQGGYVTMATARLLESQKKPVTAIAPSSGPYALAAFGDEIFMGNVNIGASRFAPLLGIGLQEKYGNIYNKKSDIFLDKY
;
A
#
# COMPACT_ATOMS: atom_id res chain seq x y z
N LYS A 1 -15.49 -8.63 -1.62
CA LYS A 1 -15.31 -10.10 -1.72
C LYS A 1 -14.97 -10.64 -0.33
N THR A 2 -15.56 -11.79 0.05
CA THR A 2 -15.30 -12.41 1.35
C THR A 2 -14.66 -13.77 1.18
N PHE A 3 -13.67 -14.06 2.00
CA PHE A 3 -13.00 -15.37 2.11
C PHE A 3 -13.20 -15.89 3.54
N THR A 4 -13.51 -17.17 3.67
CA THR A 4 -13.49 -17.85 4.98
C THR A 4 -12.05 -18.12 5.41
N ALA A 5 -11.83 -18.42 6.69
CA ALA A 5 -10.52 -18.87 7.18
C ALA A 5 -10.02 -20.10 6.41
N ASN A 6 -10.92 -21.04 6.07
CA ASN A 6 -10.58 -22.22 5.27
C ASN A 6 -10.14 -21.86 3.85
N ASP A 7 -10.79 -20.88 3.20
CA ASP A 7 -10.38 -20.42 1.87
C ASP A 7 -8.95 -19.86 1.92
N ILE A 8 -8.63 -19.08 2.96
CA ILE A 8 -7.30 -18.50 3.14
C ILE A 8 -6.24 -19.60 3.35
N ASN A 9 -6.53 -20.55 4.23
CA ASN A 9 -5.62 -21.65 4.52
C ASN A 9 -5.36 -22.58 3.33
N SER A 10 -6.35 -22.75 2.44
CA SER A 10 -6.27 -23.70 1.32
C SER A 10 -5.90 -23.07 -0.01
N SER A 11 -6.27 -21.79 -0.25
CA SER A 11 -6.28 -21.23 -1.61
C SER A 11 -5.24 -20.13 -1.86
N PHE A 12 -4.61 -19.59 -0.81
CA PHE A 12 -3.64 -18.49 -1.01
C PHE A 12 -2.23 -18.99 -1.41
N GLY A 13 -2.01 -20.30 -1.45
CA GLY A 13 -0.80 -20.90 -2.03
C GLY A 13 0.51 -20.61 -1.30
N LEU A 14 0.46 -20.05 -0.10
CA LEU A 14 1.62 -19.54 0.62
C LEU A 14 2.31 -20.61 1.49
N GLY A 15 1.66 -21.74 1.69
CA GLY A 15 2.17 -22.82 2.55
C GLY A 15 2.25 -22.45 4.03
N SER A 16 2.24 -23.43 4.90
CA SER A 16 2.25 -23.25 6.37
C SER A 16 3.55 -22.64 6.93
N THR A 17 4.59 -22.53 6.13
CA THR A 17 5.88 -21.93 6.51
C THR A 17 5.91 -20.41 6.31
N ALA A 18 5.04 -19.86 5.46
CA ALA A 18 5.02 -18.44 5.14
C ALA A 18 3.88 -17.68 5.84
N THR A 19 2.84 -18.39 6.30
CA THR A 19 1.68 -17.78 6.95
C THR A 19 1.20 -18.60 8.14
N PRO A 20 0.76 -17.94 9.23
CA PRO A 20 0.09 -18.63 10.33
C PRO A 20 -1.29 -19.14 9.86
N VAL A 21 -1.83 -20.11 10.57
CA VAL A 21 -3.20 -20.57 10.35
C VAL A 21 -4.16 -19.39 10.54
N ALA A 22 -5.03 -19.17 9.56
CA ALA A 22 -6.02 -18.09 9.61
C ALA A 22 -7.00 -18.33 10.76
N LYS A 23 -7.17 -17.32 11.61
CA LYS A 23 -8.13 -17.29 12.72
C LYS A 23 -9.46 -16.72 12.26
N CYS A 24 -9.42 -15.73 11.38
CA CYS A 24 -10.55 -15.01 10.82
C CYS A 24 -10.71 -15.28 9.33
N GLY A 25 -11.95 -15.21 8.84
CA GLY A 25 -12.20 -14.88 7.46
C GLY A 25 -11.82 -13.42 7.18
N VAL A 26 -11.84 -13.02 5.92
CA VAL A 26 -11.50 -11.65 5.52
C VAL A 26 -12.50 -11.15 4.49
N THR A 27 -13.14 -10.02 4.76
CA THR A 27 -13.90 -9.25 3.75
C THR A 27 -13.00 -8.18 3.17
N ILE A 28 -12.93 -8.12 1.85
CA ILE A 28 -12.08 -7.19 1.11
C ILE A 28 -12.94 -6.29 0.26
N GLU A 29 -12.78 -4.99 0.43
CA GLU A 29 -13.42 -3.96 -0.38
C GLU A 29 -12.35 -3.09 -1.03
N LYS A 30 -12.56 -2.74 -2.30
CA LYS A 30 -11.79 -1.68 -2.95
C LYS A 30 -12.43 -0.34 -2.60
N VAL A 31 -11.64 0.56 -2.06
CA VAL A 31 -12.05 1.92 -1.73
C VAL A 31 -11.32 2.90 -2.64
N SER A 32 -12.01 3.96 -3.08
CA SER A 32 -11.43 5.07 -3.83
C SER A 32 -11.39 6.29 -2.92
N TYR A 33 -10.33 7.06 -3.03
CA TYR A 33 -10.12 8.29 -2.25
C TYR A 33 -9.45 9.36 -3.10
N ASP A 34 -9.68 10.62 -2.71
CA ASP A 34 -8.99 11.76 -3.30
C ASP A 34 -7.63 11.95 -2.63
N THR A 35 -6.64 12.31 -3.41
CA THR A 35 -5.28 12.61 -2.96
C THR A 35 -4.61 13.62 -3.90
N LYS A 36 -3.31 13.84 -3.75
CA LYS A 36 -2.51 14.75 -4.58
C LYS A 36 -1.48 13.99 -5.41
N GLY A 37 -1.09 14.55 -6.54
CA GLY A 37 0.06 14.11 -7.31
C GLY A 37 1.38 14.72 -6.80
N ALA A 38 2.49 14.49 -7.49
CA ALA A 38 3.80 14.98 -7.09
C ALA A 38 3.92 16.52 -7.17
N ALA A 39 3.23 17.14 -8.10
CA ALA A 39 3.15 18.59 -8.27
C ALA A 39 1.97 19.24 -7.52
N ASP A 40 1.42 18.55 -6.52
CA ASP A 40 0.25 18.96 -5.73
C ASP A 40 -1.07 19.05 -6.53
N GLU A 41 -1.13 18.50 -7.74
CA GLU A 41 -2.33 18.40 -8.55
C GLU A 41 -3.37 17.45 -7.93
N ASP A 42 -4.65 17.78 -8.09
CA ASP A 42 -5.75 16.95 -7.60
C ASP A 42 -5.85 15.64 -8.39
N THR A 43 -5.87 14.52 -7.69
CA THR A 43 -6.04 13.20 -8.27
C THR A 43 -6.79 12.27 -7.33
N ASN A 44 -6.89 11.00 -7.70
CA ASN A 44 -7.45 9.95 -6.87
C ASN A 44 -6.50 8.75 -6.83
N ALA A 45 -6.69 7.93 -5.83
CA ALA A 45 -6.11 6.60 -5.79
C ALA A 45 -7.12 5.59 -5.24
N THR A 46 -6.74 4.32 -5.20
CA THR A 46 -7.54 3.25 -4.62
C THR A 46 -6.74 2.48 -3.58
N ALA A 47 -7.45 1.82 -2.68
CA ALA A 47 -6.85 0.96 -1.66
C ALA A 47 -7.68 -0.30 -1.46
N ALA A 48 -7.04 -1.36 -0.98
CA ALA A 48 -7.73 -2.47 -0.36
C ALA A 48 -8.04 -2.12 1.09
N LEU A 49 -9.31 -2.23 1.49
CA LEU A 49 -9.74 -2.29 2.88
C LEU A 49 -10.07 -3.74 3.18
N MET A 50 -9.32 -4.36 4.10
CA MET A 50 -9.51 -5.74 4.49
C MET A 50 -9.98 -5.79 5.95
N LEU A 51 -11.11 -6.43 6.19
CA LEU A 51 -11.76 -6.53 7.50
C LEU A 51 -11.75 -7.98 7.97
N PRO A 52 -11.29 -8.26 9.20
CA PRO A 52 -11.44 -9.58 9.78
C PRO A 52 -12.92 -9.92 9.97
N THR A 53 -13.32 -11.16 9.72
CA THR A 53 -14.69 -11.64 9.88
C THR A 53 -14.73 -12.98 10.57
N GLY A 54 -15.81 -13.24 11.31
CA GLY A 54 -16.00 -14.48 12.04
C GLY A 54 -16.46 -14.23 13.47
N ASP A 55 -16.71 -15.31 14.23
CA ASP A 55 -17.23 -15.23 15.58
C ASP A 55 -16.14 -15.37 16.67
N ALA A 56 -14.91 -15.66 16.29
CA ALA A 56 -13.79 -15.70 17.22
C ALA A 56 -13.50 -14.30 17.80
N PRO A 57 -13.05 -14.21 19.06
CA PRO A 57 -12.76 -12.91 19.70
C PRO A 57 -11.76 -12.05 18.94
N GLU A 58 -10.81 -12.69 18.27
CA GLU A 58 -9.81 -12.00 17.44
C GLU A 58 -10.40 -11.33 16.19
N CYS A 59 -11.62 -11.70 15.80
CA CYS A 59 -12.27 -11.23 14.58
C CYS A 59 -13.33 -10.14 14.84
N GLN A 60 -13.53 -9.73 16.09
CA GLN A 60 -14.57 -8.79 16.50
C GLN A 60 -14.04 -7.75 17.50
N GLY A 61 -14.85 -6.73 17.76
CA GLY A 61 -14.54 -5.66 18.71
C GLY A 61 -13.38 -4.77 18.24
N ASP A 62 -12.62 -4.24 19.20
CA ASP A 62 -11.53 -3.31 18.95
C ASP A 62 -10.36 -3.99 18.23
N ARG A 63 -10.14 -3.63 16.96
CA ARG A 63 -9.09 -4.20 16.12
C ARG A 63 -7.99 -3.19 15.82
N PRO A 64 -6.71 -3.61 15.87
CA PRO A 64 -5.62 -2.75 15.43
C PRO A 64 -5.68 -2.53 13.91
N VAL A 65 -5.22 -1.37 13.46
CA VAL A 65 -5.12 -1.03 12.04
C VAL A 65 -3.69 -1.24 11.57
N LEU A 66 -3.51 -1.96 10.47
CA LEU A 66 -2.29 -1.99 9.69
C LEU A 66 -2.47 -1.14 8.44
N LEU A 67 -1.67 -0.09 8.31
CA LEU A 67 -1.50 0.67 7.08
C LEU A 67 -0.29 0.07 6.34
N TYR A 68 -0.55 -0.60 5.22
CA TYR A 68 0.48 -1.35 4.50
C TYR A 68 0.89 -0.65 3.21
N ALA A 69 2.18 -0.45 3.05
CA ALA A 69 2.81 0.13 1.87
C ALA A 69 3.46 -0.99 1.03
N HIS A 70 2.94 -1.22 -0.19
CA HIS A 70 3.44 -2.29 -1.07
C HIS A 70 4.77 -1.97 -1.75
N GLY A 71 5.42 -3.02 -2.25
CA GLY A 71 6.69 -2.94 -2.98
C GLY A 71 6.56 -2.32 -4.38
N THR A 72 7.69 -2.15 -5.06
CA THR A 72 7.74 -1.55 -6.40
C THR A 72 7.02 -2.43 -7.43
N THR A 73 6.16 -1.80 -8.22
CA THR A 73 5.57 -2.38 -9.42
C THR A 73 5.71 -1.42 -10.61
N THR A 74 5.71 -1.97 -11.81
CA THR A 74 5.63 -1.21 -13.08
C THR A 74 4.31 -1.48 -13.80
N ASP A 75 3.44 -2.28 -13.21
CA ASP A 75 2.16 -2.65 -13.80
C ASP A 75 1.08 -1.69 -13.34
N LYS A 76 0.52 -0.91 -14.26
CA LYS A 76 -0.54 0.06 -13.97
C LYS A 76 -1.81 -0.61 -13.44
N GLY A 77 -2.07 -1.87 -13.79
CA GLY A 77 -3.23 -2.64 -13.32
C GLY A 77 -3.06 -3.24 -11.92
N TYR A 78 -2.01 -2.87 -11.17
CA TYR A 78 -1.77 -3.35 -9.82
C TYR A 78 -2.90 -2.95 -8.87
N ASP A 79 -3.60 -3.94 -8.32
CA ASP A 79 -4.76 -3.74 -7.45
C ASP A 79 -4.71 -4.70 -6.25
N PHE A 80 -4.39 -4.16 -5.10
CA PHE A 80 -4.24 -4.93 -3.85
C PHE A 80 -5.57 -5.51 -3.34
N ALA A 81 -6.71 -4.99 -3.82
CA ALA A 81 -8.03 -5.56 -3.51
C ALA A 81 -8.34 -6.86 -4.28
N GLN A 82 -7.48 -7.25 -5.24
CA GLN A 82 -7.65 -8.46 -6.05
C GLN A 82 -7.06 -9.72 -5.38
N VAL A 83 -7.19 -9.83 -4.08
CA VAL A 83 -6.78 -11.02 -3.31
C VAL A 83 -7.36 -12.29 -3.94
N GLY A 84 -6.52 -13.31 -4.12
CA GLY A 84 -6.87 -14.58 -4.75
C GLY A 84 -7.06 -14.52 -6.28
N ASN A 85 -6.83 -13.38 -6.92
CA ASN A 85 -6.88 -13.25 -8.37
C ASN A 85 -5.49 -13.46 -8.98
N THR A 86 -5.18 -14.66 -9.43
CA THR A 86 -3.87 -15.03 -10.00
C THR A 86 -3.50 -14.27 -11.29
N LYS A 87 -4.44 -13.55 -11.89
CA LYS A 87 -4.18 -12.70 -13.07
C LYS A 87 -3.76 -11.28 -12.69
N ASN A 88 -3.95 -10.87 -11.43
CA ASN A 88 -3.54 -9.53 -10.99
C ASN A 88 -2.11 -9.56 -10.46
N PRO A 89 -1.24 -8.61 -10.84
CA PRO A 89 0.16 -8.58 -10.42
C PRO A 89 0.34 -8.40 -8.90
N ALA A 90 -0.65 -7.86 -8.19
CA ALA A 90 -0.61 -7.70 -6.74
C ALA A 90 -0.87 -9.00 -5.96
N VAL A 91 -1.35 -10.07 -6.61
CA VAL A 91 -1.91 -11.24 -5.93
C VAL A 91 -0.99 -11.86 -4.88
N GLY A 92 0.30 -11.98 -5.18
CA GLY A 92 1.26 -12.60 -4.25
C GLY A 92 1.39 -11.83 -2.94
N GLU A 93 1.62 -10.52 -3.05
CA GLU A 93 1.78 -9.65 -1.89
C GLU A 93 0.44 -9.43 -1.17
N ALA A 94 -0.66 -9.25 -1.91
CA ALA A 94 -1.99 -9.09 -1.33
C ALA A 94 -2.45 -10.32 -0.54
N ASN A 95 -2.22 -11.54 -1.06
CA ASN A 95 -2.51 -12.78 -0.34
C ASN A 95 -1.68 -12.90 0.94
N LEU A 96 -0.39 -12.55 0.86
CA LEU A 96 0.52 -12.60 2.01
C LEU A 96 0.02 -11.68 3.15
N ILE A 97 -0.35 -10.45 2.81
CA ILE A 97 -0.81 -9.46 3.79
C ILE A 97 -2.19 -9.82 4.34
N ALA A 98 -3.11 -10.29 3.51
CA ALA A 98 -4.41 -10.78 3.95
C ALA A 98 -4.27 -11.93 4.96
N ALA A 99 -3.41 -12.90 4.69
CA ALA A 99 -3.22 -14.08 5.55
C ALA A 99 -2.47 -13.77 6.85
N ASN A 100 -1.42 -12.93 6.79
CA ASN A 100 -0.59 -12.63 7.96
C ASN A 100 -1.18 -11.59 8.90
N PHE A 101 -2.08 -10.72 8.41
CA PHE A 101 -2.63 -9.63 9.21
C PHE A 101 -4.15 -9.64 9.27
N ALA A 102 -4.87 -9.51 8.15
CA ALA A 102 -6.32 -9.43 8.20
C ALA A 102 -6.94 -10.72 8.77
N ALA A 103 -6.45 -11.88 8.37
CA ALA A 103 -6.88 -13.17 8.90
C ALA A 103 -6.40 -13.44 10.34
N GLN A 104 -5.56 -12.57 10.90
CA GLN A 104 -5.13 -12.58 12.31
C GLN A 104 -5.82 -11.51 13.15
N GLY A 105 -6.82 -10.81 12.57
CA GLY A 105 -7.65 -9.86 13.31
C GLY A 105 -7.25 -8.38 13.17
N TYR A 106 -6.40 -8.02 12.22
CA TYR A 106 -6.12 -6.61 11.90
C TYR A 106 -7.12 -6.08 10.87
N ILE A 107 -7.53 -4.82 11.02
CA ILE A 107 -8.05 -4.05 9.91
C ILE A 107 -6.84 -3.66 9.04
N VAL A 108 -6.86 -4.00 7.75
CA VAL A 108 -5.75 -3.65 6.85
C VAL A 108 -6.21 -2.62 5.86
N VAL A 109 -5.45 -1.54 5.73
CA VAL A 109 -5.57 -0.53 4.69
C VAL A 109 -4.31 -0.59 3.83
N ALA A 110 -4.45 -0.98 2.57
CA ALA A 110 -3.32 -1.13 1.65
C ALA A 110 -3.57 -0.31 0.38
N PRO A 111 -3.05 0.94 0.31
CA PRO A 111 -3.15 1.77 -0.88
C PRO A 111 -2.45 1.15 -2.09
N ASN A 112 -3.05 1.32 -3.27
CA ASN A 112 -2.42 0.99 -4.55
C ASN A 112 -1.44 2.07 -5.02
N TYR A 113 -1.43 3.21 -4.34
CA TYR A 113 -0.81 4.50 -4.66
C TYR A 113 -1.41 5.21 -5.89
N ALA A 114 -1.25 6.53 -5.92
CA ALA A 114 -1.56 7.32 -7.09
C ALA A 114 -0.72 6.89 -8.30
N GLY A 115 -1.35 6.82 -9.47
CA GLY A 115 -0.76 6.34 -10.71
C GLY A 115 -1.04 4.87 -11.02
N TYR A 116 -1.60 4.09 -10.08
CA TYR A 116 -1.97 2.69 -10.31
C TYR A 116 -3.49 2.47 -10.28
N ASP A 117 -3.92 1.28 -10.73
CA ASP A 117 -5.31 0.85 -10.85
C ASP A 117 -6.14 1.91 -11.61
N THR A 118 -7.15 2.48 -10.99
CA THR A 118 -8.05 3.48 -11.59
C THR A 118 -7.70 4.92 -11.26
N SER A 119 -6.47 5.17 -10.82
CA SER A 119 -5.98 6.54 -10.62
C SER A 119 -6.01 7.33 -11.93
N LYS A 120 -6.42 8.60 -11.84
CA LYS A 120 -6.41 9.54 -12.96
C LYS A 120 -5.00 10.02 -13.31
N LEU A 121 -4.05 9.85 -12.37
CA LEU A 121 -2.66 10.21 -12.59
C LEU A 121 -2.04 9.25 -13.61
N ASP A 122 -1.38 9.76 -14.62
CA ASP A 122 -0.77 8.98 -15.70
C ASP A 122 0.64 8.48 -15.39
N TYR A 123 1.22 8.95 -14.28
CA TYR A 123 2.51 8.53 -13.73
C TYR A 123 2.37 8.09 -12.27
N HIS A 124 3.38 7.39 -11.76
CA HIS A 124 3.49 7.08 -10.34
C HIS A 124 4.54 7.98 -9.67
N PRO A 125 4.22 8.70 -8.57
CA PRO A 125 5.17 9.54 -7.83
C PRO A 125 6.21 8.72 -7.04
N TYR A 126 6.98 7.89 -7.75
CA TYR A 126 7.90 6.92 -7.18
C TYR A 126 8.96 7.57 -6.29
N LEU A 127 9.01 7.17 -5.03
CA LEU A 127 9.93 7.66 -4.00
C LEU A 127 9.86 9.19 -3.76
N VAL A 128 8.75 9.84 -4.13
CA VAL A 128 8.47 11.21 -3.72
C VAL A 128 7.85 11.20 -2.32
N ALA A 129 8.68 11.35 -1.29
CA ALA A 129 8.31 11.12 0.12
C ALA A 129 7.06 11.89 0.55
N GLN A 130 6.97 13.18 0.20
CA GLN A 130 5.84 14.03 0.56
C GLN A 130 4.53 13.49 -0.04
N GLN A 131 4.53 13.21 -1.35
CA GLN A 131 3.35 12.73 -2.04
C GLN A 131 2.94 11.34 -1.51
N GLN A 132 3.88 10.38 -1.46
CA GLN A 132 3.54 9.02 -1.06
C GLN A 132 3.07 8.92 0.41
N SER A 133 3.63 9.75 1.30
CA SER A 133 3.15 9.81 2.68
C SER A 133 1.75 10.44 2.80
N THR A 134 1.45 11.46 1.98
CA THR A 134 0.12 12.06 1.90
C THR A 134 -0.90 11.04 1.39
N ASP A 135 -0.58 10.34 0.32
CA ASP A 135 -1.40 9.28 -0.27
C ASP A 135 -1.77 8.19 0.76
N MET A 136 -0.79 7.73 1.55
CA MET A 136 -1.01 6.77 2.63
C MET A 136 -1.97 7.29 3.71
N VAL A 137 -1.80 8.56 4.11
CA VAL A 137 -2.66 9.18 5.14
C VAL A 137 -4.07 9.40 4.63
N ASP A 138 -4.23 9.84 3.37
CA ASP A 138 -5.54 10.03 2.73
C ASP A 138 -6.30 8.71 2.62
N ALA A 139 -5.60 7.62 2.28
CA ALA A 139 -6.18 6.28 2.25
C ALA A 139 -6.65 5.84 3.65
N LEU A 140 -5.84 6.05 4.68
CA LEU A 140 -6.18 5.70 6.06
C LEU A 140 -7.40 6.48 6.56
N ASP A 141 -7.41 7.81 6.37
CA ASP A 141 -8.50 8.68 6.82
C ASP A 141 -9.80 8.36 6.05
N SER A 142 -9.70 8.03 4.76
CA SER A 142 -10.82 7.58 3.94
C SER A 142 -11.38 6.22 4.41
N ALA A 143 -10.50 5.25 4.67
CA ALA A 143 -10.91 3.95 5.18
C ALA A 143 -11.63 4.05 6.53
N ARG A 144 -11.11 4.86 7.46
CA ARG A 144 -11.75 5.16 8.75
C ARG A 144 -13.14 5.78 8.57
N SER A 145 -13.26 6.74 7.68
CA SER A 145 -14.54 7.39 7.36
C SER A 145 -15.56 6.40 6.78
N ILE A 146 -15.11 5.46 5.95
CA ILE A 146 -15.95 4.41 5.38
C ILE A 146 -16.42 3.45 6.49
N ILE A 147 -15.52 2.99 7.36
CA ILE A 147 -15.87 2.12 8.49
C ILE A 147 -16.95 2.77 9.34
N GLU A 148 -16.76 4.01 9.77
CA GLU A 148 -17.72 4.76 10.58
C GLU A 148 -19.09 4.91 9.89
N ARG A 149 -19.09 5.26 8.61
CA ARG A 149 -20.32 5.42 7.82
C ARG A 149 -21.07 4.11 7.68
N LYS A 150 -20.37 3.03 7.36
CA LYS A 150 -20.95 1.69 7.19
C LYS A 150 -21.50 1.13 8.52
N LYS A 151 -20.81 1.36 9.62
CA LYS A 151 -21.30 1.03 10.98
C LYS A 151 -22.61 1.74 11.29
N ARG A 152 -22.69 3.06 11.06
CA ARG A 152 -23.94 3.82 11.26
C ARG A 152 -25.08 3.34 10.38
N ALA A 153 -24.76 2.75 9.23
CA ALA A 153 -25.75 2.12 8.33
C ALA A 153 -26.10 0.66 8.72
N ASN A 154 -25.55 0.15 9.84
CA ASN A 154 -25.72 -1.23 10.30
C ASN A 154 -25.29 -2.28 9.25
N ASP A 155 -24.25 -1.99 8.45
CA ASP A 155 -23.68 -2.97 7.52
C ASP A 155 -23.09 -4.15 8.31
N ALA A 156 -23.52 -5.37 7.98
CA ALA A 156 -23.19 -6.57 8.72
C ALA A 156 -21.68 -6.87 8.79
N ASN A 157 -20.91 -6.47 7.78
CA ASN A 157 -19.47 -6.67 7.76
C ASN A 157 -18.70 -5.68 8.65
N TYR A 158 -19.33 -4.57 9.01
CA TYR A 158 -18.70 -3.48 9.76
C TYR A 158 -19.22 -3.36 11.19
N SER A 159 -20.43 -3.84 11.47
CA SER A 159 -21.10 -3.64 12.77
C SER A 159 -20.41 -4.34 13.94
N LYS A 160 -19.58 -5.36 13.65
CA LYS A 160 -18.92 -6.18 14.67
C LYS A 160 -17.49 -5.74 15.00
N ILE A 161 -16.91 -4.77 14.29
CA ILE A 161 -15.51 -4.35 14.43
C ILE A 161 -15.39 -2.86 14.70
N ASP A 162 -14.38 -2.49 15.48
CA ASP A 162 -14.00 -1.12 15.82
C ASP A 162 -12.50 -0.91 15.59
N ASP A 163 -12.11 0.31 15.19
CA ASP A 163 -10.71 0.72 15.22
C ASP A 163 -10.30 0.96 16.67
N SER A 164 -9.36 0.18 17.17
CA SER A 164 -8.83 0.29 18.55
C SER A 164 -7.99 1.56 18.79
N GLY A 165 -7.74 2.35 17.77
CA GLY A 165 -6.79 3.47 17.80
C GLY A 165 -5.32 3.06 17.72
N LYS A 166 -5.00 1.76 17.70
CA LYS A 166 -3.62 1.26 17.53
C LYS A 166 -3.30 1.20 16.05
N LEU A 167 -2.39 2.06 15.61
CA LEU A 167 -1.92 2.13 14.23
C LEU A 167 -0.53 1.51 14.09
N PHE A 168 -0.43 0.51 13.21
CA PHE A 168 0.83 -0.07 12.75
C PHE A 168 1.06 0.31 11.29
N ILE A 169 2.30 0.61 10.92
CA ILE A 169 2.66 0.90 9.53
C ILE A 169 3.77 -0.06 9.13
N ALA A 170 3.59 -0.77 8.04
CA ALA A 170 4.59 -1.68 7.50
C ALA A 170 4.69 -1.56 5.99
N GLY A 171 5.82 -1.97 5.45
CA GLY A 171 6.02 -2.01 4.00
C GLY A 171 7.37 -2.59 3.63
N TYR A 172 7.47 -3.07 2.40
CA TYR A 172 8.65 -3.72 1.86
C TYR A 172 9.18 -2.98 0.63
N SER A 173 10.52 -2.91 0.47
CA SER A 173 11.17 -2.27 -0.67
C SER A 173 10.75 -0.80 -0.80
N GLN A 174 10.14 -0.35 -1.92
CA GLN A 174 9.50 0.96 -2.01
C GLN A 174 8.61 1.23 -0.80
N GLY A 175 7.80 0.25 -0.40
CA GLY A 175 6.91 0.36 0.76
C GLY A 175 7.65 0.58 2.08
N GLY A 176 8.88 0.09 2.23
CA GLY A 176 9.73 0.41 3.37
C GLY A 176 10.07 1.90 3.43
N TYR A 177 10.45 2.48 2.30
CA TYR A 177 10.68 3.93 2.17
C TYR A 177 9.40 4.73 2.48
N VAL A 178 8.27 4.31 1.90
CA VAL A 178 6.96 4.95 2.12
C VAL A 178 6.54 4.86 3.59
N THR A 179 6.78 3.73 4.25
CA THR A 179 6.53 3.55 5.70
C THR A 179 7.27 4.59 6.53
N MET A 180 8.57 4.81 6.26
CA MET A 180 9.36 5.83 6.96
C MET A 180 8.85 7.25 6.68
N ALA A 181 8.51 7.55 5.43
CA ALA A 181 7.96 8.85 5.05
C ALA A 181 6.62 9.12 5.74
N THR A 182 5.74 8.11 5.78
CA THR A 182 4.42 8.19 6.43
C THR A 182 4.53 8.36 7.94
N ALA A 183 5.42 7.60 8.59
CA ALA A 183 5.67 7.74 10.02
C ALA A 183 6.16 9.14 10.39
N ARG A 184 7.09 9.70 9.60
CA ARG A 184 7.58 11.07 9.77
C ARG A 184 6.48 12.12 9.57
N LEU A 185 5.59 11.94 8.60
CA LEU A 185 4.45 12.84 8.38
C LEU A 185 3.49 12.81 9.57
N LEU A 186 3.11 11.61 10.04
CA LEU A 186 2.21 11.46 11.19
C LEU A 186 2.81 12.02 12.48
N GLU A 187 4.11 11.81 12.71
CA GLU A 187 4.84 12.42 13.82
C GLU A 187 4.78 13.95 13.78
N SER A 188 5.01 14.55 12.61
CA SER A 188 4.91 16.01 12.44
C SER A 188 3.50 16.55 12.70
N GLN A 189 2.48 15.74 12.43
CA GLN A 189 1.07 16.02 12.71
C GLN A 189 0.65 15.68 14.14
N LYS A 190 1.55 15.15 14.97
CA LYS A 190 1.28 14.65 16.33
C LYS A 190 0.20 13.56 16.35
N LYS A 191 0.04 12.81 15.28
CA LYS A 191 -0.84 11.64 15.20
C LYS A 191 -0.08 10.41 15.73
N PRO A 192 -0.63 9.67 16.71
CA PRO A 192 0.09 8.55 17.31
C PRO A 192 0.23 7.37 16.34
N VAL A 193 1.42 6.77 16.32
CA VAL A 193 1.72 5.51 15.65
C VAL A 193 2.21 4.52 16.69
N THR A 194 1.63 3.32 16.73
CA THR A 194 1.96 2.30 17.73
C THR A 194 3.32 1.67 17.46
N ALA A 195 3.57 1.28 16.21
CA ALA A 195 4.86 0.77 15.76
C ALA A 195 4.98 0.85 14.24
N ILE A 196 6.22 0.81 13.74
CA ILE A 196 6.52 0.76 12.31
C ILE A 196 7.44 -0.42 12.00
N ALA A 197 7.26 -1.02 10.82
CA ALA A 197 8.12 -2.09 10.30
C ALA A 197 8.53 -1.77 8.85
N PRO A 198 9.45 -0.82 8.64
CA PRO A 198 9.98 -0.50 7.32
C PRO A 198 11.01 -1.55 6.91
N SER A 199 10.73 -2.35 5.88
CA SER A 199 11.58 -3.45 5.47
C SER A 199 12.28 -3.15 4.15
N SER A 200 13.61 -3.24 4.13
CA SER A 200 14.47 -3.20 2.92
C SER A 200 14.21 -2.01 2.00
N GLY A 201 13.90 -0.83 2.56
CA GLY A 201 13.63 0.38 1.78
C GLY A 201 14.91 1.09 1.33
N PRO A 202 14.87 1.84 0.21
CA PRO A 202 15.97 2.66 -0.27
C PRO A 202 16.10 3.96 0.56
N TYR A 203 16.48 3.85 1.84
CA TYR A 203 16.49 4.97 2.78
C TYR A 203 17.58 6.00 2.48
N ALA A 204 18.77 5.54 2.07
CA ALA A 204 19.87 6.39 1.64
C ALA A 204 19.85 6.58 0.12
N LEU A 205 18.79 7.23 -0.39
CA LEU A 205 18.46 7.25 -1.83
C LEU A 205 19.60 7.79 -2.71
N ALA A 206 20.35 8.81 -2.26
CA ALA A 206 21.48 9.34 -3.00
C ALA A 206 22.61 8.30 -3.14
N ALA A 207 23.04 7.71 -2.02
CA ALA A 207 24.08 6.68 -2.04
C ALA A 207 23.67 5.44 -2.84
N PHE A 208 22.39 5.04 -2.73
CA PHE A 208 21.85 3.93 -3.53
C PHE A 208 21.82 4.26 -5.03
N GLY A 209 21.48 5.50 -5.39
CA GLY A 209 21.54 6.00 -6.75
C GLY A 209 22.97 5.98 -7.30
N ASP A 210 23.95 6.43 -6.53
CA ASP A 210 25.36 6.41 -6.94
C ASP A 210 25.82 4.99 -7.27
N GLU A 211 25.48 3.99 -6.43
CA GLU A 211 25.84 2.59 -6.67
C GLU A 211 25.18 2.02 -7.94
N ILE A 212 23.94 2.43 -8.24
CA ILE A 212 23.23 2.07 -9.49
C ILE A 212 23.93 2.71 -10.70
N PHE A 213 24.21 4.02 -10.66
CA PHE A 213 24.79 4.74 -11.79
C PHE A 213 26.24 4.38 -12.03
N MET A 214 26.99 3.98 -11.01
CA MET A 214 28.36 3.45 -11.14
C MET A 214 28.41 1.99 -11.62
N GLY A 215 27.25 1.34 -11.77
CA GLY A 215 27.15 -0.04 -12.27
C GLY A 215 27.44 -1.10 -11.22
N ASN A 216 27.50 -0.75 -9.94
CA ASN A 216 27.71 -1.69 -8.83
C ASN A 216 26.44 -2.47 -8.49
N VAL A 217 25.27 -1.92 -8.80
CA VAL A 217 23.95 -2.55 -8.61
C VAL A 217 23.18 -2.58 -9.93
N ASN A 218 23.09 -3.76 -10.53
CA ASN A 218 22.40 -3.95 -11.82
C ASN A 218 20.93 -4.35 -11.68
N ILE A 219 20.55 -4.97 -10.54
CA ILE A 219 19.20 -5.50 -10.35
C ILE A 219 18.19 -4.36 -10.22
N GLY A 220 17.25 -4.30 -11.15
CA GLY A 220 16.14 -3.35 -11.11
C GLY A 220 16.48 -1.95 -11.64
N ALA A 221 17.75 -1.62 -11.89
CA ALA A 221 18.15 -0.29 -12.35
C ALA A 221 17.39 0.16 -13.61
N SER A 222 17.30 -0.71 -14.62
CA SER A 222 16.59 -0.41 -15.86
C SER A 222 15.06 -0.26 -15.72
N ARG A 223 14.49 -0.75 -14.63
CA ARG A 223 13.03 -0.64 -14.35
C ARG A 223 12.73 0.51 -13.39
N PHE A 224 13.57 0.71 -12.37
CA PHE A 224 13.28 1.62 -11.27
C PHE A 224 13.80 3.04 -11.52
N ALA A 225 14.92 3.19 -12.25
CA ALA A 225 15.44 4.50 -12.59
C ALA A 225 14.47 5.34 -13.44
N PRO A 226 13.77 4.78 -14.45
CA PRO A 226 12.73 5.51 -15.17
C PRO A 226 11.58 5.98 -14.28
N LEU A 227 11.08 5.12 -13.35
CA LEU A 227 10.04 5.50 -12.40
C LEU A 227 10.49 6.66 -11.52
N LEU A 228 11.72 6.57 -10.98
CA LEU A 228 12.30 7.63 -10.15
C LEU A 228 12.47 8.93 -10.93
N GLY A 229 13.04 8.85 -12.13
CA GLY A 229 13.25 10.02 -12.99
C GLY A 229 11.95 10.75 -13.32
N ILE A 230 10.89 10.02 -13.65
CA ILE A 230 9.56 10.59 -13.92
C ILE A 230 8.98 11.22 -12.64
N GLY A 231 8.95 10.48 -11.53
CA GLY A 231 8.39 10.99 -10.27
C GLY A 231 9.09 12.27 -9.78
N LEU A 232 10.43 12.30 -9.86
CA LEU A 232 11.20 13.49 -9.48
C LEU A 232 11.04 14.63 -10.47
N GLN A 233 10.92 14.36 -11.77
CA GLN A 233 10.64 15.38 -12.79
C GLN A 233 9.32 16.08 -12.52
N GLU A 234 8.26 15.33 -12.25
CA GLU A 234 6.94 15.88 -11.93
C GLU A 234 6.97 16.71 -10.64
N LYS A 235 7.79 16.30 -9.66
CA LYS A 235 7.94 17.06 -8.38
C LYS A 235 8.76 18.32 -8.53
N TYR A 236 9.90 18.27 -9.25
CA TYR A 236 10.91 19.34 -9.21
C TYR A 236 11.08 20.07 -10.54
N GLY A 237 10.65 19.50 -11.66
CA GLY A 237 10.70 20.11 -12.99
C GLY A 237 12.10 20.30 -13.60
N ASN A 238 13.14 19.74 -13.01
CA ASN A 238 14.54 20.01 -13.38
C ASN A 238 15.42 18.77 -13.56
N ILE A 239 14.82 17.60 -13.71
CA ILE A 239 15.56 16.34 -13.93
C ILE A 239 15.97 16.21 -15.41
N TYR A 240 15.08 16.60 -16.33
CA TYR A 240 15.34 16.63 -17.77
C TYR A 240 14.49 17.71 -18.45
N ASN A 241 14.91 18.19 -19.64
CA ASN A 241 14.12 19.18 -20.37
C ASN A 241 13.01 18.54 -21.20
N LYS A 242 13.28 17.37 -21.80
CA LYS A 242 12.32 16.56 -22.55
C LYS A 242 12.56 15.08 -22.33
N LYS A 243 11.52 14.27 -22.45
CA LYS A 243 11.61 12.81 -22.20
C LYS A 243 12.70 12.13 -23.04
N SER A 244 12.91 12.58 -24.29
CA SER A 244 13.96 12.04 -25.17
C SER A 244 15.40 12.33 -24.72
N ASP A 245 15.60 13.15 -23.67
CA ASP A 245 16.95 13.37 -23.11
C ASP A 245 17.42 12.17 -22.28
N ILE A 246 16.47 11.40 -21.72
CA ILE A 246 16.77 10.25 -20.85
C ILE A 246 16.10 8.93 -21.26
N PHE A 247 15.11 8.99 -22.15
CA PHE A 247 14.41 7.81 -22.67
C PHE A 247 14.59 7.68 -24.17
N LEU A 248 14.73 6.45 -24.64
CA LEU A 248 14.72 6.15 -26.07
C LEU A 248 13.29 6.19 -26.60
N ASP A 249 13.10 6.64 -27.86
CA ASP A 249 11.78 6.78 -28.51
C ASP A 249 10.93 5.50 -28.55
N LYS A 250 11.59 4.35 -28.36
CA LYS A 250 10.90 3.04 -28.35
C LYS A 250 10.29 2.65 -26.99
N TYR A 251 10.41 3.50 -25.97
CA TYR A 251 9.83 3.31 -24.63
C TYR A 251 8.88 4.52 -24.28
#